data_a0600239dd0f1f8b5292db9af5476c02
#
_entry.id   a0600239dd0f1f8b5292db9af5476c02
#
_cell.length_a   1.000
_cell.length_b   1.000
_cell.length_c   1.000
_cell.angle_alpha   90.00
_cell.angle_beta   90.00
_cell.angle_gamma   90.00
#
_symmetry.space_group_name_H-M   'P 1'
#
loop_
_entity.id
_entity.type
_entity.pdbx_description
1 polymer ?
#
loop_
_entity_poly.entity_id
_entity_poly.type
_entity_poly.pdbx_seq_one_letter_code
_entity_poly.pdbx_strand_id
1 'polypeptide(L)'
;MAQKSDGSPVTDADLRADVVIKEILGVTALPVLSEEAAIPFEQRCNWQRFWLVDPLDGTKDFIAHNDEFTVNIALIENGVPVIGVVSAPALNRTWYASTGAGAWQSDGGSISAISALATWPVKPRMFLSRFHDVPESLEFARLNGVEDMVRAGASSKLARVAASDAEFYPRFAGTSEWDIAAGDAILTEAGGMLRTISGQAPKYNKPSLRNPFFVAWRPPLRWEDIKLPASVRGVE
;
A
#
# COMPACT_ATOMS: atom_id res chain seq x y z
N MET A 1 5.08 24.01 7.98
CA MET A 1 5.51 22.60 8.01
C MET A 1 5.72 22.24 9.47
N ALA A 2 5.02 21.26 9.98
CA ALA A 2 5.18 20.72 11.33
C ALA A 2 5.78 19.30 11.29
N GLN A 3 6.15 18.75 12.43
CA GLN A 3 6.57 17.36 12.56
C GLN A 3 5.57 16.60 13.42
N LYS A 4 5.26 15.37 13.05
CA LYS A 4 4.48 14.43 13.88
C LYS A 4 5.31 13.95 15.07
N SER A 5 4.68 13.27 16.01
CA SER A 5 5.35 12.74 17.22
C SER A 5 6.46 11.72 16.89
N ASP A 6 6.41 11.08 15.73
CA ASP A 6 7.42 10.14 15.24
C ASP A 6 8.52 10.81 14.38
N GLY A 7 8.50 12.15 14.28
CA GLY A 7 9.47 12.93 13.51
C GLY A 7 9.20 13.03 12.01
N SER A 8 8.15 12.41 11.50
CA SER A 8 7.76 12.55 10.08
C SER A 8 7.19 13.94 9.81
N PRO A 9 7.37 14.50 8.59
CA PRO A 9 6.80 15.78 8.24
C PRO A 9 5.27 15.67 8.08
N VAL A 10 4.56 16.75 8.43
CA VAL A 10 3.16 16.96 8.07
C VAL A 10 3.02 18.32 7.43
N THR A 11 2.21 18.42 6.41
CA THR A 11 1.93 19.68 5.70
C THR A 11 0.46 20.08 5.86
N ASP A 12 0.15 21.33 5.52
CA ASP A 12 -1.25 21.77 5.47
C ASP A 12 -2.08 21.00 4.43
N ALA A 13 -1.42 20.38 3.44
CA ALA A 13 -2.09 19.54 2.44
C ALA A 13 -2.63 18.26 3.08
N ASP A 14 -1.84 17.57 3.92
CA ASP A 14 -2.26 16.38 4.66
C ASP A 14 -3.53 16.67 5.47
N LEU A 15 -3.51 17.74 6.27
CA LEU A 15 -4.62 18.12 7.14
C LEU A 15 -5.88 18.54 6.38
N ARG A 16 -5.73 19.29 5.29
CA ARG A 16 -6.86 19.69 4.43
C ARG A 16 -7.47 18.50 3.71
N ALA A 17 -6.65 17.60 3.19
CA ALA A 17 -7.11 16.37 2.54
C ALA A 17 -7.88 15.50 3.55
N ASP A 18 -7.37 15.34 4.78
CA ASP A 18 -8.05 14.61 5.85
C ASP A 18 -9.46 15.14 6.14
N VAL A 19 -9.61 16.47 6.26
CA VAL A 19 -10.90 17.11 6.51
C VAL A 19 -11.87 16.82 5.37
N VAL A 20 -11.47 17.03 4.11
CA VAL A 20 -12.33 16.81 2.93
C VAL A 20 -12.73 15.34 2.80
N ILE A 21 -11.78 14.40 3.00
CA ILE A 21 -12.06 12.96 2.92
C ILE A 21 -13.06 12.56 4.00
N LYS A 22 -12.87 13.01 5.24
CA LYS A 22 -13.79 12.70 6.35
C LYS A 22 -15.18 13.26 6.12
N GLU A 23 -15.30 14.45 5.56
CA GLU A 23 -16.59 15.04 5.20
C GLU A 23 -17.32 14.20 4.15
N ILE A 24 -16.63 13.80 3.09
CA ILE A 24 -17.19 12.94 2.03
C ILE A 24 -17.57 11.57 2.57
N LEU A 25 -16.69 10.92 3.33
CA LEU A 25 -16.95 9.59 3.90
C LEU A 25 -18.03 9.60 4.99
N GLY A 26 -18.26 10.75 5.62
CA GLY A 26 -19.29 10.94 6.66
C GLY A 26 -20.70 10.53 6.23
N VAL A 27 -21.02 10.61 4.93
CA VAL A 27 -22.31 10.16 4.38
C VAL A 27 -22.55 8.66 4.58
N THR A 28 -21.49 7.88 4.79
CA THR A 28 -21.59 6.42 5.02
C THR A 28 -21.96 6.06 6.46
N ALA A 29 -21.87 7.01 7.39
CA ALA A 29 -22.02 6.82 8.83
C ALA A 29 -21.07 5.76 9.44
N LEU A 30 -19.98 5.42 8.76
CA LEU A 30 -18.95 4.51 9.25
C LEU A 30 -17.81 5.28 9.95
N PRO A 31 -17.17 4.68 10.97
CA PRO A 31 -15.97 5.26 11.57
C PRO A 31 -14.86 5.46 10.53
N VAL A 32 -14.03 6.49 10.74
CA VAL A 32 -12.83 6.77 9.93
C VAL A 32 -11.60 6.73 10.82
N LEU A 33 -10.67 5.84 10.54
CA LEU A 33 -9.32 5.81 11.11
C LEU A 33 -8.35 6.43 10.10
N SER A 34 -7.81 7.59 10.44
CA SER A 34 -6.89 8.33 9.58
C SER A 34 -5.51 8.43 10.21
N GLU A 35 -4.47 8.49 9.40
CA GLU A 35 -3.10 8.79 9.82
C GLU A 35 -3.03 10.09 10.63
N GLU A 36 -3.81 11.12 10.25
CA GLU A 36 -3.81 12.44 10.88
C GLU A 36 -4.62 12.51 12.19
N ALA A 37 -5.36 11.45 12.52
CA ALA A 37 -6.19 11.38 13.72
C ALA A 37 -6.18 9.96 14.28
N ALA A 38 -5.10 9.62 14.97
CA ALA A 38 -4.95 8.31 15.62
C ALA A 38 -6.03 8.11 16.70
N ILE A 39 -6.77 7.02 16.59
CA ILE A 39 -7.79 6.60 17.55
C ILE A 39 -7.22 5.46 18.40
N PRO A 40 -7.23 5.56 19.74
CA PRO A 40 -6.76 4.50 20.64
C PRO A 40 -7.43 3.15 20.35
N PHE A 41 -6.68 2.07 20.55
CA PHE A 41 -7.19 0.71 20.24
C PHE A 41 -8.46 0.38 21.01
N GLU A 42 -8.56 0.79 22.28
CA GLU A 42 -9.71 0.55 23.14
C GLU A 42 -11.02 1.12 22.56
N GLN A 43 -10.95 2.19 21.77
CA GLN A 43 -12.11 2.80 21.12
C GLN A 43 -12.47 2.13 19.79
N ARG A 44 -11.51 1.51 19.11
CA ARG A 44 -11.71 0.92 17.78
C ARG A 44 -11.64 -0.61 17.74
N CYS A 45 -11.29 -1.28 18.84
CA CYS A 45 -11.09 -2.75 18.88
C CYS A 45 -12.33 -3.55 18.45
N ASN A 46 -13.52 -2.97 18.60
CA ASN A 46 -14.80 -3.59 18.21
C ASN A 46 -15.31 -3.15 16.82
N TRP A 47 -14.53 -2.34 16.09
CA TRP A 47 -14.96 -1.90 14.77
C TRP A 47 -14.85 -3.06 13.77
N GLN A 48 -15.99 -3.52 13.31
CA GLN A 48 -16.07 -4.54 12.28
C GLN A 48 -15.99 -3.94 10.87
N ARG A 49 -16.43 -2.67 10.71
CA ARG A 49 -16.45 -1.97 9.43
C ARG A 49 -16.08 -0.51 9.62
N PHE A 50 -15.05 -0.05 8.92
CA PHE A 50 -14.54 1.32 9.06
C PHE A 50 -13.68 1.69 7.85
N TRP A 51 -13.56 3.00 7.61
CA TRP A 51 -12.63 3.54 6.63
C TRP A 51 -11.25 3.69 7.23
N LEU A 52 -10.24 3.27 6.48
CA LEU A 52 -8.82 3.45 6.81
C LEU A 52 -8.21 4.36 5.76
N VAL A 53 -7.63 5.50 6.19
CA VAL A 53 -7.28 6.62 5.31
C VAL A 53 -5.85 7.07 5.57
N ASP A 54 -5.10 7.25 4.49
CA ASP A 54 -3.90 8.06 4.44
C ASP A 54 -4.18 9.23 3.49
N PRO A 55 -4.35 10.44 4.03
CA PRO A 55 -4.71 11.61 3.22
C PRO A 55 -3.61 12.06 2.26
N LEU A 56 -2.35 11.79 2.59
CA LEU A 56 -1.19 12.09 1.76
C LEU A 56 0.00 11.19 2.11
N ASP A 57 0.04 9.99 1.52
CA ASP A 57 1.22 9.13 1.61
C ASP A 57 2.35 9.66 0.71
N GLY A 58 3.55 9.65 1.24
CA GLY A 58 4.71 10.21 0.57
C GLY A 58 4.86 11.71 0.80
N THR A 59 4.69 12.20 2.03
CA THR A 59 4.89 13.63 2.37
C THR A 59 6.28 14.13 1.96
N LYS A 60 7.31 13.25 2.02
CA LYS A 60 8.66 13.59 1.52
C LYS A 60 8.68 13.77 0.00
N ASP A 61 7.93 12.95 -0.75
CA ASP A 61 7.78 13.04 -2.19
C ASP A 61 7.02 14.33 -2.56
N PHE A 62 5.96 14.66 -1.82
CA PHE A 62 5.21 15.90 -1.98
C PHE A 62 6.08 17.15 -1.76
N ILE A 63 6.87 17.18 -0.69
CA ILE A 63 7.80 18.27 -0.38
C ILE A 63 8.92 18.37 -1.43
N ALA A 64 9.39 17.25 -1.94
CA ALA A 64 10.42 17.19 -2.96
C ALA A 64 9.90 17.52 -4.39
N HIS A 65 8.58 17.73 -4.55
CA HIS A 65 7.93 18.02 -5.84
C HIS A 65 8.27 16.98 -6.93
N ASN A 66 8.29 15.69 -6.56
CA ASN A 66 8.58 14.60 -7.52
C ASN A 66 7.32 13.89 -8.04
N ASP A 67 6.13 14.42 -7.71
CA ASP A 67 4.83 13.98 -8.19
C ASP A 67 4.41 12.55 -7.81
N GLU A 68 5.15 11.89 -6.91
CA GLU A 68 4.91 10.47 -6.56
C GLU A 68 4.10 10.27 -5.26
N PHE A 69 3.50 11.31 -4.69
CA PHE A 69 2.61 11.17 -3.53
C PHE A 69 1.25 10.57 -3.91
N THR A 70 0.61 9.90 -2.94
CA THR A 70 -0.72 9.28 -3.15
C THR A 70 -1.69 9.62 -2.03
N VAL A 71 -2.98 9.49 -2.33
CA VAL A 71 -4.09 9.45 -1.38
C VAL A 71 -4.59 8.01 -1.32
N ASN A 72 -4.67 7.43 -0.13
CA ASN A 72 -5.07 6.04 0.06
C ASN A 72 -6.34 5.96 0.90
N ILE A 73 -7.37 5.29 0.39
CA ILE A 73 -8.63 5.09 1.09
C ILE A 73 -9.02 3.61 0.97
N ALA A 74 -9.25 2.94 2.09
CA ALA A 74 -9.71 1.56 2.13
C ALA A 74 -10.95 1.42 3.02
N LEU A 75 -11.89 0.58 2.63
CA LEU A 75 -12.92 0.06 3.52
C LEU A 75 -12.47 -1.26 4.08
N ILE A 76 -12.38 -1.33 5.39
CA ILE A 76 -12.04 -2.56 6.12
C ILE A 76 -13.34 -3.20 6.62
N GLU A 77 -13.47 -4.49 6.42
CA GLU A 77 -14.57 -5.29 6.94
C GLU A 77 -14.01 -6.56 7.60
N ASN A 78 -14.27 -6.74 8.89
CA ASN A 78 -13.78 -7.88 9.68
C ASN A 78 -12.25 -8.07 9.58
N GLY A 79 -11.50 -6.97 9.57
CA GLY A 79 -10.04 -6.98 9.49
C GLY A 79 -9.45 -7.25 8.11
N VAL A 80 -10.27 -7.21 7.04
CA VAL A 80 -9.86 -7.41 5.64
C VAL A 80 -10.27 -6.18 4.82
N PRO A 81 -9.42 -5.67 3.90
CA PRO A 81 -9.80 -4.58 3.02
C PRO A 81 -10.71 -5.09 1.89
N VAL A 82 -11.91 -4.52 1.77
CA VAL A 82 -12.93 -4.91 0.78
C VAL A 82 -13.13 -3.87 -0.33
N ILE A 83 -12.72 -2.63 -0.09
CA ILE A 83 -12.61 -1.57 -1.11
C ILE A 83 -11.24 -0.93 -0.95
N GLY A 84 -10.59 -0.62 -2.05
CA GLY A 84 -9.35 0.13 -2.06
C GLY A 84 -9.32 1.17 -3.17
N VAL A 85 -8.84 2.37 -2.84
CA VAL A 85 -8.54 3.44 -3.80
C VAL A 85 -7.17 3.99 -3.48
N VAL A 86 -6.28 3.98 -4.47
CA VAL A 86 -4.98 4.65 -4.45
C VAL A 86 -4.99 5.67 -5.58
N SER A 87 -4.96 6.94 -5.24
CA SER A 87 -4.90 8.03 -6.21
C SER A 87 -3.53 8.69 -6.18
N ALA A 88 -2.92 8.90 -7.34
CA ALA A 88 -1.72 9.71 -7.56
C ALA A 88 -2.14 11.00 -8.30
N PRO A 89 -2.56 12.06 -7.58
CA PRO A 89 -3.21 13.22 -8.19
C PRO A 89 -2.32 13.97 -9.19
N ALA A 90 -1.03 14.10 -8.87
CA ALA A 90 -0.07 14.79 -9.74
C ALA A 90 0.15 14.05 -11.07
N LEU A 91 -0.06 12.72 -11.08
CA LEU A 91 0.05 11.88 -12.28
C LEU A 91 -1.29 11.71 -12.99
N ASN A 92 -2.38 12.31 -12.47
CA ASN A 92 -3.75 12.10 -12.95
C ASN A 92 -4.12 10.62 -13.11
N ARG A 93 -3.68 9.78 -12.16
CA ARG A 93 -3.86 8.34 -12.18
C ARG A 93 -4.47 7.86 -10.87
N THR A 94 -5.46 6.98 -10.98
CA THR A 94 -6.14 6.36 -9.82
C THR A 94 -6.33 4.87 -10.07
N TRP A 95 -6.00 4.05 -9.10
CA TRP A 95 -6.30 2.63 -9.07
C TRP A 95 -7.36 2.37 -8.02
N TYR A 96 -8.29 1.48 -8.31
CA TYR A 96 -9.36 1.15 -7.38
C TYR A 96 -9.87 -0.27 -7.59
N ALA A 97 -10.42 -0.85 -6.52
CA ALA A 97 -11.02 -2.17 -6.54
C ALA A 97 -12.11 -2.29 -5.48
N SER A 98 -13.01 -3.23 -5.68
CA SER A 98 -13.96 -3.69 -4.69
C SER A 98 -14.10 -5.20 -4.80
N THR A 99 -14.22 -5.89 -3.68
CA THR A 99 -14.33 -7.36 -3.62
C THR A 99 -15.40 -7.88 -4.57
N GLY A 100 -14.98 -8.77 -5.47
CA GLY A 100 -15.83 -9.39 -6.50
C GLY A 100 -16.16 -8.52 -7.71
N ALA A 101 -15.69 -7.24 -7.76
CA ALA A 101 -15.90 -6.33 -8.89
C ALA A 101 -14.65 -6.13 -9.74
N GLY A 102 -13.54 -6.78 -9.36
CA GLY A 102 -12.26 -6.65 -10.02
C GLY A 102 -11.51 -5.37 -9.67
N ALA A 103 -10.36 -5.20 -10.29
CA ALA A 103 -9.47 -4.06 -10.12
C ALA A 103 -9.40 -3.22 -11.41
N TRP A 104 -9.32 -1.90 -11.23
CA TRP A 104 -9.43 -0.93 -12.31
C TRP A 104 -8.40 0.19 -12.15
N GLN A 105 -8.05 0.80 -13.27
CA GLN A 105 -7.20 1.99 -13.33
C GLN A 105 -7.91 3.06 -14.15
N SER A 106 -7.86 4.30 -13.67
CA SER A 106 -8.12 5.51 -14.45
C SER A 106 -6.81 6.21 -14.73
N ASP A 107 -6.51 6.51 -15.98
CA ASP A 107 -5.29 7.22 -16.42
C ASP A 107 -5.71 8.33 -17.39
N GLY A 108 -5.56 9.58 -16.97
CA GLY A 108 -6.01 10.73 -17.75
C GLY A 108 -7.50 10.71 -18.09
N GLY A 109 -8.34 10.05 -17.31
CA GLY A 109 -9.79 9.89 -17.55
C GLY A 109 -10.16 8.62 -18.35
N SER A 110 -9.22 7.90 -18.91
CA SER A 110 -9.45 6.58 -19.52
C SER A 110 -9.49 5.49 -18.45
N ILE A 111 -10.55 4.69 -18.44
CA ILE A 111 -10.72 3.60 -17.46
C ILE A 111 -10.45 2.26 -18.14
N SER A 112 -9.63 1.44 -17.48
CA SER A 112 -9.34 0.07 -17.92
C SER A 112 -9.27 -0.89 -16.74
N ALA A 113 -9.65 -2.15 -16.96
CA ALA A 113 -9.41 -3.21 -15.99
C ALA A 113 -7.91 -3.50 -15.91
N ILE A 114 -7.42 -3.78 -14.71
CA ILE A 114 -6.05 -4.22 -14.47
C ILE A 114 -6.03 -5.65 -13.95
N SER A 115 -4.93 -6.36 -14.20
CA SER A 115 -4.76 -7.74 -13.76
C SER A 115 -3.28 -8.02 -13.46
N ALA A 116 -3.04 -8.68 -12.34
CA ALA A 116 -1.75 -9.21 -11.96
C ALA A 116 -1.41 -10.53 -12.69
N LEU A 117 -2.33 -11.06 -13.47
CA LEU A 117 -2.20 -12.37 -14.16
C LEU A 117 -1.53 -12.29 -15.54
N ALA A 118 -0.89 -11.17 -15.86
CA ALA A 118 -0.13 -11.04 -17.11
C ALA A 118 1.03 -12.04 -17.17
N THR A 119 1.47 -12.36 -18.40
CA THR A 119 2.59 -13.27 -18.63
C THR A 119 3.82 -12.85 -17.83
N TRP A 120 4.46 -13.82 -17.16
CA TRP A 120 5.69 -13.58 -16.40
C TRP A 120 6.83 -13.24 -17.36
N PRO A 121 7.54 -12.12 -17.16
CA PRO A 121 8.61 -11.70 -18.07
C PRO A 121 9.88 -12.54 -17.86
N VAL A 122 10.74 -12.59 -18.89
CA VAL A 122 12.06 -13.23 -18.81
C VAL A 122 12.95 -12.51 -17.78
N LYS A 123 12.81 -11.19 -17.64
CA LYS A 123 13.51 -10.36 -16.64
C LYS A 123 12.47 -9.75 -15.71
N PRO A 124 12.24 -10.34 -14.54
CA PRO A 124 11.30 -9.78 -13.58
C PRO A 124 11.80 -8.45 -13.03
N ARG A 125 10.85 -7.54 -12.82
CA ARG A 125 11.08 -6.21 -12.27
C ARG A 125 10.64 -6.16 -10.80
N MET A 126 11.30 -5.32 -10.01
CA MET A 126 10.97 -5.08 -8.62
C MET A 126 10.87 -3.59 -8.32
N PHE A 127 9.88 -3.20 -7.54
CA PHE A 127 9.84 -1.87 -6.95
C PHE A 127 10.67 -1.79 -5.67
N LEU A 128 11.45 -0.71 -5.57
CA LEU A 128 12.13 -0.27 -4.36
C LEU A 128 11.49 1.01 -3.82
N SER A 129 11.56 1.21 -2.52
CA SER A 129 11.17 2.51 -1.94
C SER A 129 12.21 3.57 -2.30
N ARG A 130 11.76 4.81 -2.58
CA ARG A 130 12.67 5.91 -2.87
C ARG A 130 13.46 6.37 -1.64
N PHE A 131 12.80 6.51 -0.49
CA PHE A 131 13.38 7.07 0.73
C PHE A 131 13.64 6.06 1.85
N HIS A 132 13.13 4.84 1.73
CA HIS A 132 13.18 3.84 2.80
C HIS A 132 13.69 2.49 2.25
N ASP A 133 14.70 2.57 1.39
CA ASP A 133 15.39 1.39 0.88
C ASP A 133 16.37 0.87 1.93
N VAL A 134 16.48 -0.44 2.00
CA VAL A 134 17.33 -1.14 2.95
C VAL A 134 18.15 -2.23 2.22
N PRO A 135 19.34 -2.62 2.75
CA PRO A 135 20.17 -3.64 2.10
C PRO A 135 19.46 -4.96 1.83
N GLU A 136 18.51 -5.32 2.68
CA GLU A 136 17.68 -6.53 2.55
C GLU A 136 16.88 -6.55 1.25
N SER A 137 16.46 -5.38 0.74
CA SER A 137 15.75 -5.30 -0.54
C SER A 137 16.66 -5.72 -1.70
N LEU A 138 17.94 -5.36 -1.68
CA LEU A 138 18.90 -5.76 -2.70
C LEU A 138 19.26 -7.25 -2.57
N GLU A 139 19.36 -7.77 -1.34
CA GLU A 139 19.56 -9.20 -1.12
C GLU A 139 18.35 -9.99 -1.62
N PHE A 140 17.13 -9.52 -1.38
CA PHE A 140 15.90 -10.13 -1.91
C PHE A 140 15.95 -10.20 -3.45
N ALA A 141 16.34 -9.11 -4.12
CA ALA A 141 16.47 -9.09 -5.58
C ALA A 141 17.43 -10.19 -6.06
N ARG A 142 18.62 -10.26 -5.48
CA ARG A 142 19.64 -11.26 -5.81
C ARG A 142 19.13 -12.70 -5.60
N LEU A 143 18.45 -12.97 -4.47
CA LEU A 143 17.93 -14.30 -4.14
C LEU A 143 16.83 -14.75 -5.09
N ASN A 144 16.02 -13.83 -5.62
CA ASN A 144 14.88 -14.10 -6.50
C ASN A 144 15.18 -13.84 -7.99
N GLY A 145 16.45 -13.60 -8.35
CA GLY A 145 16.88 -13.43 -9.75
C GLY A 145 16.36 -12.15 -10.41
N VAL A 146 16.15 -11.09 -9.62
CA VAL A 146 15.67 -9.78 -10.11
C VAL A 146 16.87 -8.87 -10.39
N GLU A 147 16.99 -8.42 -11.64
CA GLU A 147 18.03 -7.46 -12.07
C GLU A 147 17.45 -6.08 -12.36
N ASP A 148 16.17 -6.01 -12.76
CA ASP A 148 15.47 -4.75 -13.09
C ASP A 148 14.78 -4.19 -11.83
N MET A 149 15.34 -3.12 -11.27
CA MET A 149 14.87 -2.49 -10.05
C MET A 149 14.50 -1.03 -10.30
N VAL A 150 13.26 -0.66 -9.98
CA VAL A 150 12.72 0.69 -10.17
C VAL A 150 12.37 1.31 -8.82
N ARG A 151 12.87 2.51 -8.56
CA ARG A 151 12.50 3.28 -7.37
C ARG A 151 11.20 4.04 -7.61
N ALA A 152 10.26 3.89 -6.67
CA ALA A 152 9.00 4.62 -6.70
C ALA A 152 8.62 5.10 -5.29
N GLY A 153 7.94 6.26 -5.23
CA GLY A 153 7.41 6.85 -4.01
C GLY A 153 6.08 6.27 -3.60
N ALA A 154 5.63 6.60 -2.42
CA ALA A 154 4.31 6.36 -1.84
C ALA A 154 3.75 4.93 -2.04
N SER A 155 2.45 4.76 -1.85
CA SER A 155 1.73 3.47 -1.94
C SER A 155 1.39 3.02 -3.36
N SER A 156 1.75 3.82 -4.38
CA SER A 156 1.52 3.46 -5.79
C SER A 156 2.11 2.10 -6.18
N LYS A 157 3.15 1.64 -5.47
CA LYS A 157 3.87 0.39 -5.78
C LYS A 157 2.98 -0.86 -5.73
N LEU A 158 2.10 -0.98 -4.73
CA LEU A 158 1.16 -2.11 -4.63
C LEU A 158 0.18 -2.12 -5.81
N ALA A 159 -0.43 -0.97 -6.11
CA ALA A 159 -1.36 -0.82 -7.23
C ALA A 159 -0.68 -1.07 -8.58
N ARG A 160 0.60 -0.70 -8.73
CA ARG A 160 1.38 -0.92 -9.94
C ARG A 160 1.81 -2.38 -10.10
N VAL A 161 2.05 -3.13 -9.00
CA VAL A 161 2.21 -4.60 -9.08
C VAL A 161 0.89 -5.23 -9.52
N ALA A 162 -0.26 -4.75 -9.03
CA ALA A 162 -1.58 -5.18 -9.49
C ALA A 162 -1.81 -4.94 -10.98
N ALA A 163 -1.27 -3.83 -11.53
CA ALA A 163 -1.32 -3.49 -12.95
C ALA A 163 -0.24 -4.21 -13.80
N SER A 164 0.57 -5.09 -13.21
CA SER A 164 1.68 -5.80 -13.87
C SER A 164 2.83 -4.90 -14.35
N ASP A 165 3.02 -3.73 -13.74
CA ASP A 165 4.18 -2.86 -13.99
C ASP A 165 5.47 -3.43 -13.38
N ALA A 166 5.36 -4.31 -12.38
CA ALA A 166 6.47 -5.07 -11.78
C ALA A 166 5.96 -6.39 -11.19
N GLU A 167 6.89 -7.31 -10.94
CA GLU A 167 6.61 -8.65 -10.39
C GLU A 167 6.66 -8.68 -8.88
N PHE A 168 7.46 -7.78 -8.26
CA PHE A 168 7.70 -7.78 -6.82
C PHE A 168 7.70 -6.39 -6.21
N TYR A 169 7.24 -6.32 -4.98
CA TYR A 169 7.49 -5.22 -4.07
C TYR A 169 7.72 -5.75 -2.65
N PRO A 170 8.97 -6.03 -2.26
CA PRO A 170 9.33 -6.32 -0.89
C PRO A 170 9.38 -5.04 -0.06
N ARG A 171 8.97 -5.11 1.20
CA ARG A 171 9.03 -3.99 2.12
C ARG A 171 9.59 -4.45 3.47
N PHE A 172 10.88 -4.17 3.69
CA PHE A 172 11.63 -4.50 4.90
C PHE A 172 11.96 -3.25 5.73
N ALA A 173 11.10 -2.25 5.63
CA ALA A 173 11.14 -1.03 6.44
C ALA A 173 9.73 -0.70 6.94
N GLY A 174 9.64 0.05 8.03
CA GLY A 174 8.37 0.32 8.71
C GLY A 174 7.32 0.96 7.81
N THR A 175 6.08 0.48 7.92
CA THR A 175 4.86 1.05 7.35
C THR A 175 3.72 0.94 8.35
N SER A 176 2.65 1.67 8.10
CA SER A 176 1.41 1.60 8.87
C SER A 176 0.29 0.95 8.05
N GLU A 177 -0.81 0.59 8.70
CA GLU A 177 -1.93 -0.08 8.04
C GLU A 177 -2.51 0.76 6.89
N TRP A 178 -2.61 2.07 7.04
CA TRP A 178 -3.13 2.99 6.02
C TRP A 178 -2.25 3.11 4.77
N ASP A 179 -0.93 2.81 4.89
CA ASP A 179 -0.01 2.81 3.74
C ASP A 179 -0.29 1.65 2.77
N ILE A 180 -0.90 0.56 3.24
CA ILE A 180 -1.00 -0.67 2.44
C ILE A 180 -2.43 -1.16 2.18
N ALA A 181 -3.41 -0.82 3.03
CA ALA A 181 -4.74 -1.42 2.97
C ALA A 181 -5.44 -1.22 1.61
N ALA A 182 -5.38 -0.01 1.05
CA ALA A 182 -5.97 0.27 -0.26
C ALA A 182 -5.26 -0.51 -1.38
N GLY A 183 -3.93 -0.52 -1.35
CA GLY A 183 -3.12 -1.27 -2.31
C GLY A 183 -3.30 -2.79 -2.20
N ASP A 184 -3.50 -3.32 -0.97
CA ASP A 184 -3.79 -4.74 -0.71
C ASP A 184 -5.13 -5.16 -1.36
N ALA A 185 -6.20 -4.37 -1.17
CA ALA A 185 -7.48 -4.61 -1.84
C ALA A 185 -7.33 -4.67 -3.37
N ILE A 186 -6.61 -3.68 -3.94
CA ILE A 186 -6.41 -3.59 -5.38
C ILE A 186 -5.58 -4.79 -5.89
N LEU A 187 -4.48 -5.12 -5.21
CA LEU A 187 -3.61 -6.21 -5.60
C LEU A 187 -4.31 -7.56 -5.52
N THR A 188 -5.08 -7.80 -4.45
CA THR A 188 -5.83 -9.04 -4.24
C THR A 188 -6.90 -9.22 -5.32
N GLU A 189 -7.68 -8.18 -5.61
CA GLU A 189 -8.72 -8.24 -6.66
C GLU A 189 -8.15 -8.38 -8.07
N ALA A 190 -6.93 -7.87 -8.31
CA ALA A 190 -6.21 -8.09 -9.56
C ALA A 190 -5.63 -9.50 -9.70
N GLY A 191 -5.67 -10.34 -8.65
CA GLY A 191 -5.12 -11.69 -8.62
C GLY A 191 -3.67 -11.76 -8.16
N GLY A 192 -3.11 -10.69 -7.60
CA GLY A 192 -1.80 -10.67 -6.96
C GLY A 192 -1.85 -11.11 -5.49
N MET A 193 -0.73 -11.06 -4.82
CA MET A 193 -0.58 -11.54 -3.44
C MET A 193 0.24 -10.58 -2.60
N LEU A 194 -0.16 -10.44 -1.33
CA LEU A 194 0.59 -9.74 -0.29
C LEU A 194 0.67 -10.64 0.93
N ARG A 195 1.88 -10.90 1.44
CA ARG A 195 2.11 -11.69 2.65
C ARG A 195 3.16 -11.03 3.53
N THR A 196 2.95 -11.11 4.82
CA THR A 196 4.00 -10.81 5.80
C THR A 196 5.14 -11.81 5.67
N ILE A 197 6.29 -11.51 6.24
CA ILE A 197 7.44 -12.43 6.22
C ILE A 197 7.17 -13.77 6.93
N SER A 198 6.13 -13.86 7.74
CA SER A 198 5.63 -15.12 8.31
C SER A 198 4.72 -15.91 7.37
N GLY A 199 4.47 -15.43 6.13
CA GLY A 199 3.61 -16.07 5.15
C GLY A 199 2.11 -15.81 5.34
N GLN A 200 1.72 -15.02 6.34
CA GLN A 200 0.33 -14.70 6.63
C GLN A 200 -0.18 -13.51 5.82
N ALA A 201 -1.48 -13.46 5.54
CA ALA A 201 -2.10 -12.24 5.04
C ALA A 201 -2.01 -11.12 6.10
N PRO A 202 -1.83 -9.85 5.70
CA PRO A 202 -1.92 -8.74 6.63
C PRO A 202 -3.27 -8.72 7.36
N LYS A 203 -3.24 -8.22 8.60
CA LYS A 203 -4.45 -7.96 9.38
C LYS A 203 -4.56 -6.46 9.65
N TYR A 204 -5.78 -5.98 9.67
CA TYR A 204 -6.10 -4.58 9.89
C TYR A 204 -6.88 -4.39 11.18
N ASN A 205 -6.80 -3.18 11.77
CA ASN A 205 -7.32 -2.85 13.09
C ASN A 205 -6.56 -3.54 14.24
N LYS A 206 -5.25 -3.73 14.09
CA LYS A 206 -4.39 -4.29 15.15
C LYS A 206 -4.20 -3.30 16.31
N PRO A 207 -3.84 -3.76 17.52
CA PRO A 207 -3.43 -2.86 18.61
C PRO A 207 -2.35 -1.88 18.20
N SER A 208 -1.27 -2.37 17.58
CA SER A 208 -0.29 -1.55 16.87
C SER A 208 -0.70 -1.43 15.40
N LEU A 209 -0.80 -0.21 14.91
CA LEU A 209 -1.09 0.05 13.50
C LEU A 209 0.13 -0.14 12.58
N ARG A 210 1.30 -0.46 13.15
CA ARG A 210 2.50 -0.80 12.38
C ARG A 210 2.35 -2.15 11.71
N ASN A 211 2.83 -2.24 10.48
CA ASN A 211 2.84 -3.50 9.74
C ASN A 211 4.13 -4.27 10.01
N PRO A 212 4.05 -5.61 10.07
CA PRO A 212 5.21 -6.46 9.87
C PRO A 212 5.82 -6.22 8.48
N PHE A 213 7.06 -6.63 8.28
CA PHE A 213 7.67 -6.68 6.95
C PHE A 213 6.85 -7.59 6.04
N PHE A 214 6.82 -7.26 4.75
CA PHE A 214 6.00 -8.00 3.80
C PHE A 214 6.64 -8.09 2.42
N VAL A 215 6.11 -8.98 1.61
CA VAL A 215 6.34 -9.05 0.17
C VAL A 215 5.01 -9.00 -0.55
N ALA A 216 4.90 -8.16 -1.57
CA ALA A 216 3.84 -8.17 -2.55
C ALA A 216 4.39 -8.71 -3.87
N TRP A 217 3.63 -9.57 -4.55
CA TRP A 217 4.03 -10.13 -5.83
C TRP A 217 2.83 -10.56 -6.67
N ARG A 218 3.08 -10.88 -7.91
CA ARG A 218 2.09 -11.44 -8.82
C ARG A 218 2.38 -12.89 -9.22
N PRO A 219 1.37 -13.67 -9.63
CA PRO A 219 1.57 -15.03 -10.13
C PRO A 219 2.57 -15.06 -11.32
N PRO A 220 3.17 -16.26 -11.61
CA PRO A 220 2.75 -17.57 -11.15
C PRO A 220 3.40 -18.04 -9.84
N LEU A 221 4.31 -17.28 -9.24
CA LEU A 221 5.03 -17.70 -8.04
C LEU A 221 4.07 -17.84 -6.86
N ARG A 222 4.30 -18.88 -6.03
CA ARG A 222 3.65 -19.09 -4.74
C ARG A 222 4.56 -18.58 -3.63
N TRP A 223 4.03 -18.49 -2.41
CA TRP A 223 4.82 -18.06 -1.26
C TRP A 223 6.08 -18.90 -1.05
N GLU A 224 5.98 -20.21 -1.25
CA GLU A 224 7.08 -21.17 -1.10
C GLU A 224 8.23 -20.95 -2.09
N ASP A 225 7.95 -20.30 -3.21
CA ASP A 225 8.93 -19.98 -4.23
C ASP A 225 9.72 -18.69 -3.89
N ILE A 226 9.21 -17.86 -2.97
CA ILE A 226 9.80 -16.58 -2.57
C ILE A 226 10.96 -16.81 -1.59
N LYS A 227 12.14 -16.32 -1.94
CA LYS A 227 13.33 -16.44 -1.10
C LYS A 227 13.54 -15.16 -0.30
N LEU A 228 13.40 -15.25 1.02
CA LEU A 228 13.62 -14.13 1.92
C LEU A 228 15.09 -14.03 2.36
N PRO A 229 15.65 -12.81 2.53
CA PRO A 229 16.92 -12.60 3.19
C PRO A 229 16.95 -13.21 4.59
N ALA A 230 18.09 -13.72 5.02
CA ALA A 230 18.21 -14.33 6.34
C ALA A 230 17.96 -13.32 7.47
N SER A 231 18.37 -12.07 7.28
CA SER A 231 18.25 -10.99 8.27
C SER A 231 16.81 -10.57 8.57
N VAL A 232 15.85 -10.83 7.67
CA VAL A 232 14.44 -10.49 7.89
C VAL A 232 13.62 -11.65 8.48
N ARG A 233 14.18 -12.87 8.50
CA ARG A 233 13.48 -14.04 9.04
C ARG A 233 13.40 -13.94 10.56
N GLY A 234 12.16 -14.01 11.09
CA GLY A 234 11.93 -13.93 12.54
C GLY A 234 11.89 -12.51 13.12
N VAL A 235 11.88 -11.47 12.28
CA VAL A 235 11.57 -10.10 12.68
C VAL A 235 10.05 -9.92 12.60
N GLU A 236 9.38 -9.80 13.76
CA GLU A 236 7.94 -9.51 13.89
C GLU A 236 7.71 -8.03 14.15
#